data_7e1d8c8b9fa6340c11d56af405e34111
#
_entry.id   7e1d8c8b9fa6340c11d56af405e34111
#
_cell.length_a   1.000
_cell.length_b   1.000
_cell.length_c   1.000
_cell.angle_alpha   90.00
_cell.angle_beta   90.00
_cell.angle_gamma   90.00
#
_symmetry.space_group_name_H-M   'P 1'
#
loop_
_entity.id
_entity.type
_entity.pdbx_description
1 polymer ?
#
loop_
_entity_poly.entity_id
_entity_poly.type
_entity_poly.pdbx_seq_one_letter_code
_entity_poly.pdbx_strand_id
1 'polypeptide(L)'
;MNTSTTANIQNNNPTAFYHLPGLFEFYELYRIFLPLFRKHREYFYDWCKIGSIYGAPSDCIWGGGRTSFGYSDSEDVLDLMREYGISARLTFSNSLLREEHLTNKKCNELCKMFEHSHSPQSGVIVYSDLLLNYLQKNYPDLYLVSSTTKVLTDFQDFLTEVNREEFRYVVPDFRLNKQFEKLDLMSQHQKDKVEFLCNECCWFGCKDRKTCYESVSRKNLGEAVPEFHCTSPDGGDGYRFSKAMENPGFISVDDIQNIYMPMGFSNFKIEGRGLGSALILEFLLYYMTKPEYQLHVREEIYLDNMLDLF
;
A
#
# COMPACT_ATOMS: atom_id res chain seq x y z
N MET A 1 -13.88 -44.29 32.53
CA MET A 1 -14.20 -42.87 32.39
C MET A 1 -13.24 -42.28 31.35
N ASN A 2 -13.68 -42.22 30.11
CA ASN A 2 -12.90 -41.62 29.01
C ASN A 2 -13.25 -40.15 28.88
N THR A 3 -12.33 -39.29 29.29
CA THR A 3 -12.42 -37.85 29.00
C THR A 3 -11.82 -37.57 27.63
N SER A 4 -12.66 -37.47 26.64
CA SER A 4 -12.28 -36.98 25.29
C SER A 4 -12.03 -35.48 25.37
N THR A 5 -10.78 -35.09 25.30
CA THR A 5 -10.34 -33.71 25.13
C THR A 5 -10.62 -33.32 23.67
N THR A 6 -11.72 -32.63 23.42
CA THR A 6 -11.96 -31.95 22.14
C THR A 6 -11.00 -30.79 22.04
N ALA A 7 -9.95 -30.96 21.25
CA ALA A 7 -9.09 -29.84 20.81
C ALA A 7 -9.94 -28.90 20.01
N ASN A 8 -10.10 -27.66 20.48
CA ASN A 8 -10.65 -26.55 19.71
C ASN A 8 -9.69 -26.27 18.54
N ILE A 9 -9.99 -26.83 17.38
CA ILE A 9 -9.40 -26.40 16.12
C ILE A 9 -9.99 -25.00 15.88
N GLN A 10 -9.25 -23.97 16.24
CA GLN A 10 -9.50 -22.64 15.72
C GLN A 10 -9.35 -22.74 14.19
N ASN A 11 -10.46 -22.70 13.48
CA ASN A 11 -10.50 -22.52 12.03
C ASN A 11 -9.93 -21.13 11.74
N ASN A 12 -8.62 -21.00 11.68
CA ASN A 12 -7.96 -19.83 11.12
C ASN A 12 -8.14 -19.92 9.59
N ASN A 13 -9.30 -19.48 9.09
CA ASN A 13 -9.45 -19.27 7.66
C ASN A 13 -8.37 -18.28 7.20
N PRO A 14 -7.64 -18.60 6.13
CA PRO A 14 -6.61 -17.72 5.62
C PRO A 14 -7.21 -16.33 5.35
N THR A 15 -6.46 -15.29 5.70
CA THR A 15 -6.92 -13.90 5.60
C THR A 15 -5.98 -13.12 4.71
N ALA A 16 -6.52 -12.34 3.75
CA ALA A 16 -5.78 -11.36 2.98
C ALA A 16 -5.94 -9.97 3.59
N PHE A 17 -4.82 -9.33 3.88
CA PHE A 17 -4.75 -7.94 4.34
C PHE A 17 -4.43 -7.03 3.16
N TYR A 18 -5.36 -6.17 2.81
CA TYR A 18 -5.14 -5.17 1.77
C TYR A 18 -4.54 -3.89 2.35
N HIS A 19 -3.49 -3.40 1.70
CA HIS A 19 -2.84 -2.13 1.99
C HIS A 19 -3.23 -1.13 0.92
N LEU A 20 -4.08 -0.17 1.27
CA LEU A 20 -4.80 0.68 0.34
C LEU A 20 -4.13 2.04 0.17
N PRO A 21 -4.13 2.64 -1.04
CA PRO A 21 -3.51 3.93 -1.30
C PRO A 21 -4.40 5.09 -0.87
N GLY A 22 -3.79 6.25 -0.62
CA GLY A 22 -4.49 7.52 -0.56
C GLY A 22 -4.98 7.92 0.83
N LEU A 23 -4.14 7.74 1.86
CA LEU A 23 -4.44 8.13 3.24
C LEU A 23 -4.89 9.60 3.36
N PHE A 24 -4.25 10.49 2.63
CA PHE A 24 -4.59 11.91 2.55
C PHE A 24 -5.36 12.22 1.27
N GLU A 25 -4.99 11.57 0.17
CA GLU A 25 -5.48 11.84 -1.17
C GLU A 25 -6.95 11.47 -1.35
N PHE A 26 -7.44 10.45 -0.61
CA PHE A 26 -8.79 9.91 -0.76
C PHE A 26 -9.56 9.85 0.56
N TYR A 27 -9.32 10.82 1.44
CA TYR A 27 -9.98 10.91 2.75
C TYR A 27 -11.50 10.81 2.64
N GLU A 28 -12.12 11.59 1.73
CA GLU A 28 -13.57 11.59 1.55
C GLU A 28 -14.12 10.23 1.08
N LEU A 29 -13.40 9.54 0.19
CA LEU A 29 -13.80 8.18 -0.20
C LEU A 29 -13.79 7.23 0.99
N TYR A 30 -12.73 7.26 1.81
CA TYR A 30 -12.62 6.37 2.97
C TYR A 30 -13.62 6.70 4.07
N ARG A 31 -13.96 7.97 4.25
CA ARG A 31 -15.01 8.41 5.18
C ARG A 31 -16.39 7.79 4.86
N ILE A 32 -16.62 7.44 3.59
CA ILE A 32 -17.85 6.79 3.13
C ILE A 32 -17.69 5.26 3.09
N PHE A 33 -16.57 4.79 2.53
CA PHE A 33 -16.33 3.37 2.31
C PHE A 33 -16.15 2.57 3.62
N LEU A 34 -15.44 3.12 4.61
CA LEU A 34 -15.14 2.39 5.84
C LEU A 34 -16.38 2.10 6.71
N PRO A 35 -17.35 3.03 6.89
CA PRO A 35 -18.64 2.71 7.51
C PRO A 35 -19.37 1.58 6.81
N LEU A 36 -19.45 1.64 5.47
CA LEU A 36 -20.09 0.62 4.66
C LEU A 36 -19.40 -0.75 4.82
N PHE A 37 -18.07 -0.79 4.72
CA PHE A 37 -17.28 -2.00 4.91
C PHE A 37 -17.44 -2.61 6.31
N ARG A 38 -17.56 -1.79 7.37
CA ARG A 38 -17.78 -2.26 8.74
C ARG A 38 -19.20 -2.78 8.96
N LYS A 39 -20.22 -2.07 8.44
CA LYS A 39 -21.62 -2.31 8.71
C LYS A 39 -22.20 -3.45 7.86
N HIS A 40 -21.72 -3.60 6.62
CA HIS A 40 -22.26 -4.53 5.61
C HIS A 40 -21.20 -5.53 5.16
N ARG A 41 -20.65 -6.30 6.12
CA ARG A 41 -19.63 -7.31 5.85
C ARG A 41 -20.06 -8.39 4.86
N GLU A 42 -21.35 -8.64 4.75
CA GLU A 42 -21.95 -9.58 3.79
C GLU A 42 -21.68 -9.23 2.33
N TYR A 43 -21.42 -7.95 2.01
CA TYR A 43 -21.08 -7.50 0.65
C TYR A 43 -19.65 -7.83 0.24
N PHE A 44 -18.78 -8.08 1.21
CA PHE A 44 -17.35 -8.23 1.01
C PHE A 44 -16.90 -9.68 1.22
N TYR A 45 -15.78 -10.05 0.62
CA TYR A 45 -15.21 -11.37 0.86
C TYR A 45 -14.87 -11.55 2.35
N ASP A 46 -15.24 -12.70 2.92
CA ASP A 46 -15.07 -12.99 4.35
C ASP A 46 -13.59 -13.05 4.76
N TRP A 47 -12.74 -13.44 3.82
CA TRP A 47 -11.29 -13.55 3.99
C TRP A 47 -10.54 -12.23 3.80
N CYS A 48 -11.19 -11.14 3.35
CA CYS A 48 -10.51 -9.87 3.15
C CYS A 48 -10.60 -8.94 4.39
N LYS A 49 -9.48 -8.26 4.68
CA LYS A 49 -9.38 -7.22 5.70
C LYS A 49 -8.56 -6.04 5.16
N ILE A 50 -8.77 -4.87 5.73
CA ILE A 50 -7.91 -3.70 5.49
C ILE A 50 -6.79 -3.76 6.51
N GLY A 51 -5.55 -3.96 6.04
CA GLY A 51 -4.35 -3.99 6.88
C GLY A 51 -3.84 -2.60 7.20
N SER A 52 -3.84 -1.72 6.21
CA SER A 52 -3.46 -0.31 6.37
C SER A 52 -3.98 0.56 5.23
N ILE A 53 -4.00 1.88 5.47
CA ILE A 53 -4.11 2.88 4.41
C ILE A 53 -2.84 3.72 4.42
N TYR A 54 -2.25 3.97 3.24
CA TYR A 54 -0.96 4.64 3.14
C TYR A 54 -1.02 5.89 2.24
N GLY A 55 -0.25 6.91 2.60
CA GLY A 55 -0.15 8.17 1.86
C GLY A 55 0.82 9.14 2.53
N ALA A 56 0.95 10.31 1.96
CA ALA A 56 1.64 11.44 2.58
C ALA A 56 1.10 12.74 1.99
N PRO A 57 1.11 13.85 2.74
CA PRO A 57 0.81 15.16 2.19
C PRO A 57 1.71 15.48 1.00
N SER A 58 1.16 16.11 -0.04
CA SER A 58 1.85 16.38 -1.32
C SER A 58 3.07 17.29 -1.18
N ASP A 59 3.11 18.13 -0.12
CA ASP A 59 4.18 19.07 0.18
C ASP A 59 5.22 18.52 1.17
N CYS A 60 5.24 17.21 1.41
CA CYS A 60 6.20 16.58 2.31
C CYS A 60 7.48 16.20 1.55
N ILE A 61 8.62 16.81 1.90
CA ILE A 61 9.89 16.58 1.17
C ILE A 61 10.44 15.16 1.33
N TRP A 62 10.05 14.42 2.38
CA TRP A 62 10.39 13.00 2.52
C TRP A 62 9.48 12.11 1.66
N GLY A 63 8.40 12.67 1.10
CA GLY A 63 7.50 11.98 0.21
C GLY A 63 8.21 11.47 -1.03
N GLY A 64 7.69 10.42 -1.61
CA GLY A 64 8.14 9.83 -2.86
C GLY A 64 7.00 9.09 -3.54
N GLY A 65 7.22 8.70 -4.79
CA GLY A 65 6.17 8.10 -5.60
C GLY A 65 5.18 9.12 -6.18
N ARG A 66 4.33 8.64 -7.05
CA ARG A 66 3.30 9.43 -7.74
C ARG A 66 2.16 9.75 -6.79
N THR A 67 1.83 11.04 -6.61
CA THR A 67 0.76 11.49 -5.72
C THR A 67 -0.15 12.48 -6.42
N SER A 68 -1.38 12.63 -5.93
CA SER A 68 -2.29 13.72 -6.24
C SER A 68 -2.43 14.68 -5.07
N PHE A 69 -3.20 15.75 -5.25
CA PHE A 69 -3.61 16.61 -4.15
C PHE A 69 -4.59 15.85 -3.24
N GLY A 70 -4.51 16.10 -1.94
CA GLY A 70 -5.35 15.43 -0.97
C GLY A 70 -5.72 16.31 0.19
N TYR A 71 -6.49 15.75 1.11
CA TYR A 71 -6.85 16.38 2.37
C TYR A 71 -5.59 16.67 3.18
N SER A 72 -5.54 17.79 3.86
CA SER A 72 -4.31 18.25 4.53
C SER A 72 -4.36 18.13 6.05
N ASP A 73 -5.53 17.93 6.66
CA ASP A 73 -5.64 17.77 8.10
C ASP A 73 -5.26 16.35 8.52
N SER A 74 -4.13 16.28 9.22
CA SER A 74 -3.57 15.00 9.63
C SER A 74 -4.25 14.42 10.88
N GLU A 75 -4.92 15.27 11.69
CA GLU A 75 -5.67 14.81 12.87
C GLU A 75 -6.94 14.10 12.44
N ASP A 76 -7.72 14.69 11.52
CA ASP A 76 -8.92 14.07 10.98
C ASP A 76 -8.62 12.72 10.31
N VAL A 77 -7.52 12.66 9.54
CA VAL A 77 -7.06 11.41 8.91
C VAL A 77 -6.73 10.34 9.94
N LEU A 78 -6.03 10.70 11.02
CA LEU A 78 -5.70 9.76 12.09
C LEU A 78 -6.94 9.35 12.89
N ASP A 79 -7.87 10.26 13.15
CA ASP A 79 -9.10 9.96 13.87
C ASP A 79 -9.95 8.97 13.09
N LEU A 80 -10.06 9.13 11.77
CA LEU A 80 -10.71 8.15 10.91
C LEU A 80 -10.04 6.77 11.01
N MET A 81 -8.71 6.72 10.97
CA MET A 81 -7.99 5.43 11.09
C MET A 81 -8.20 4.78 12.46
N ARG A 82 -8.18 5.55 13.54
CA ARG A 82 -8.46 5.06 14.91
C ARG A 82 -9.88 4.53 15.04
N GLU A 83 -10.86 5.26 14.53
CA GLU A 83 -12.28 4.86 14.57
C GLU A 83 -12.50 3.47 13.95
N TYR A 84 -11.81 3.17 12.84
CA TYR A 84 -11.96 1.90 12.14
C TYR A 84 -10.91 0.86 12.50
N GLY A 85 -9.98 1.16 13.40
CA GLY A 85 -8.92 0.24 13.80
C GLY A 85 -7.99 -0.14 12.66
N ILE A 86 -7.66 0.83 11.77
CA ILE A 86 -6.83 0.64 10.59
C ILE A 86 -5.47 1.33 10.77
N SER A 87 -4.39 0.62 10.47
CA SER A 87 -3.05 1.19 10.54
C SER A 87 -2.84 2.28 9.48
N ALA A 88 -2.38 3.45 9.91
CA ALA A 88 -1.98 4.54 9.01
C ALA A 88 -0.50 4.43 8.67
N ARG A 89 -0.14 4.61 7.37
CA ARG A 89 1.26 4.57 6.94
C ARG A 89 1.66 5.83 6.19
N LEU A 90 2.67 6.52 6.69
CA LEU A 90 3.30 7.63 5.95
C LEU A 90 4.16 7.07 4.81
N THR A 91 4.09 7.69 3.62
CA THR A 91 4.92 7.31 2.48
C THR A 91 6.09 8.27 2.35
N PHE A 92 7.22 7.92 2.97
CA PHE A 92 8.46 8.70 3.00
C PHE A 92 9.53 8.02 2.17
N SER A 93 9.23 7.81 0.89
CA SER A 93 10.05 7.03 -0.05
C SER A 93 10.90 7.89 -0.99
N ASN A 94 11.23 9.13 -0.61
CA ASN A 94 12.18 9.95 -1.35
C ASN A 94 13.56 9.28 -1.35
N SER A 95 14.11 9.05 -2.55
CA SER A 95 15.37 8.31 -2.73
C SER A 95 16.63 9.18 -2.61
N LEU A 96 16.47 10.50 -2.53
CA LEU A 96 17.57 11.47 -2.63
C LEU A 96 17.76 12.31 -1.36
N LEU A 97 17.26 11.81 -0.23
CA LEU A 97 17.41 12.50 1.05
C LEU A 97 18.88 12.57 1.49
N ARG A 98 19.23 13.72 2.09
CA ARG A 98 20.51 14.00 2.74
C ARG A 98 20.26 14.39 4.20
N GLU A 99 21.31 14.46 5.01
CA GLU A 99 21.21 14.80 6.44
C GLU A 99 20.46 16.11 6.71
N GLU A 100 20.69 17.13 5.87
CA GLU A 100 20.00 18.42 5.97
C GLU A 100 18.47 18.32 5.87
N HIS A 101 17.97 17.33 5.11
CA HIS A 101 16.53 17.11 4.94
C HIS A 101 15.87 16.46 6.17
N LEU A 102 16.66 15.79 7.03
CA LEU A 102 16.14 15.12 8.24
C LEU A 102 15.59 16.12 9.27
N THR A 103 16.01 17.38 9.20
CA THR A 103 15.54 18.45 10.09
C THR A 103 14.23 19.09 9.65
N ASN A 104 13.61 18.60 8.56
CA ASN A 104 12.35 19.17 8.07
C ASN A 104 11.25 19.10 9.14
N LYS A 105 10.76 20.27 9.55
CA LYS A 105 9.81 20.42 10.66
C LYS A 105 8.52 19.65 10.40
N LYS A 106 7.90 19.84 9.23
CA LYS A 106 6.62 19.21 8.88
C LYS A 106 6.69 17.68 8.89
N CYS A 107 7.73 17.11 8.29
CA CYS A 107 7.90 15.66 8.25
C CYS A 107 8.11 15.08 9.65
N ASN A 108 8.85 15.77 10.51
CA ASN A 108 9.05 15.36 11.92
C ASN A 108 7.76 15.49 12.74
N GLU A 109 6.97 16.54 12.55
CA GLU A 109 5.66 16.71 13.22
C GLU A 109 4.71 15.57 12.83
N LEU A 110 4.66 15.19 11.55
CA LEU A 110 3.89 14.04 11.10
C LEU A 110 4.35 12.74 11.77
N CYS A 111 5.65 12.46 11.80
CA CYS A 111 6.16 11.28 12.49
C CYS A 111 5.74 11.25 13.95
N LYS A 112 5.90 12.36 14.66
CA LYS A 112 5.52 12.48 16.07
C LYS A 112 4.03 12.25 16.29
N MET A 113 3.18 12.82 15.44
CA MET A 113 1.73 12.66 15.51
C MET A 113 1.31 11.20 15.27
N PHE A 114 1.91 10.55 14.24
CA PHE A 114 1.61 9.16 13.87
C PHE A 114 2.16 8.16 14.88
N GLU A 115 3.31 8.41 15.48
CA GLU A 115 3.88 7.58 16.54
C GLU A 115 2.97 7.52 17.77
N HIS A 116 2.38 8.66 18.17
CA HIS A 116 1.48 8.75 19.32
C HIS A 116 0.09 8.14 19.06
N SER A 117 -0.18 7.69 17.86
CA SER A 117 -1.39 6.95 17.51
C SER A 117 -1.24 5.48 17.95
N HIS A 118 -1.54 5.21 19.23
CA HIS A 118 -1.16 3.96 19.88
C HIS A 118 -1.87 2.69 19.40
N SER A 119 -3.02 2.77 18.75
CA SER A 119 -3.73 1.55 18.31
C SER A 119 -4.72 1.87 17.19
N PRO A 120 -4.55 1.22 16.03
CA PRO A 120 -3.44 0.32 15.68
C PRO A 120 -2.13 1.08 15.43
N GLN A 121 -1.00 0.41 15.64
CA GLN A 121 0.33 0.99 15.42
C GLN A 121 0.45 1.55 13.99
N SER A 122 0.94 2.78 13.86
CA SER A 122 1.22 3.42 12.57
C SER A 122 2.59 3.00 12.02
N GLY A 123 2.79 3.20 10.71
CA GLY A 123 4.04 2.85 10.07
C GLY A 123 4.54 3.87 9.06
N VAL A 124 5.75 3.64 8.56
CA VAL A 124 6.38 4.47 7.53
C VAL A 124 6.94 3.60 6.42
N ILE A 125 6.58 3.92 5.17
CA ILE A 125 7.16 3.30 3.98
C ILE A 125 8.40 4.10 3.60
N VAL A 126 9.58 3.47 3.64
CA VAL A 126 10.87 4.16 3.44
C VAL A 126 11.67 3.57 2.27
N TYR A 127 12.46 4.43 1.62
CA TYR A 127 13.46 4.06 0.63
C TYR A 127 14.87 4.16 1.20
N SER A 128 15.20 5.28 1.84
CA SER A 128 16.55 5.66 2.26
C SER A 128 16.93 5.02 3.58
N ASP A 129 18.09 4.36 3.65
CA ASP A 129 18.64 3.85 4.91
C ASP A 129 19.03 5.00 5.87
N LEU A 130 19.38 6.18 5.34
CA LEU A 130 19.57 7.38 6.14
C LEU A 130 18.30 7.74 6.93
N LEU A 131 17.15 7.77 6.24
CA LEU A 131 15.87 8.05 6.89
C LEU A 131 15.43 6.91 7.80
N LEU A 132 15.67 5.65 7.40
CA LEU A 132 15.38 4.47 8.22
C LEU A 132 16.06 4.58 9.58
N ASN A 133 17.40 4.80 9.61
CA ASN A 133 18.17 4.93 10.83
C ASN A 133 17.69 6.12 11.69
N TYR A 134 17.33 7.22 11.03
CA TYR A 134 16.78 8.39 11.71
C TYR A 134 15.45 8.08 12.39
N LEU A 135 14.53 7.40 11.70
CA LEU A 135 13.22 7.04 12.24
C LEU A 135 13.34 6.06 13.40
N GLN A 136 14.14 5.01 13.28
CA GLN A 136 14.37 4.05 14.36
C GLN A 136 14.87 4.69 15.65
N LYS A 137 15.74 5.73 15.50
CA LYS A 137 16.29 6.44 16.64
C LYS A 137 15.31 7.42 17.29
N ASN A 138 14.52 8.14 16.50
CA ASN A 138 13.73 9.27 16.96
C ASN A 138 12.22 8.94 17.10
N TYR A 139 11.74 7.91 16.41
CA TYR A 139 10.33 7.48 16.36
C TYR A 139 10.24 5.94 16.40
N PRO A 140 10.71 5.30 17.49
CA PRO A 140 10.84 3.84 17.58
C PRO A 140 9.51 3.07 17.56
N ASP A 141 8.41 3.73 17.89
CA ASP A 141 7.08 3.11 17.89
C ASP A 141 6.45 3.04 16.50
N LEU A 142 7.05 3.68 15.48
CA LEU A 142 6.63 3.53 14.09
C LEU A 142 7.26 2.28 13.46
N TYR A 143 6.43 1.35 12.97
CA TYR A 143 7.00 0.25 12.19
C TYR A 143 7.39 0.68 10.77
N LEU A 144 8.38 0.00 10.20
CA LEU A 144 8.95 0.37 8.91
C LEU A 144 8.58 -0.65 7.82
N VAL A 145 8.36 -0.12 6.62
CA VAL A 145 8.05 -0.89 5.40
C VAL A 145 9.06 -0.51 4.31
N SER A 146 9.70 -1.51 3.70
CA SER A 146 10.59 -1.27 2.57
C SER A 146 9.79 -0.97 1.31
N SER A 147 10.12 0.15 0.65
CA SER A 147 9.36 0.67 -0.50
C SER A 147 9.65 -0.09 -1.79
N THR A 148 8.60 -0.35 -2.59
CA THR A 148 8.74 -0.84 -3.98
C THR A 148 9.53 0.11 -4.88
N THR A 149 9.69 1.40 -4.49
CA THR A 149 10.50 2.37 -5.24
C THR A 149 11.98 2.04 -5.24
N LYS A 150 12.44 1.12 -4.40
CA LYS A 150 13.81 0.54 -4.47
C LYS A 150 14.04 -0.25 -5.75
N VAL A 151 12.98 -0.71 -6.41
CA VAL A 151 13.02 -1.43 -7.69
C VAL A 151 13.94 -2.66 -7.62
N LEU A 152 13.73 -3.49 -6.60
CA LEU A 152 14.47 -4.74 -6.41
C LEU A 152 13.94 -5.80 -7.37
N THR A 153 14.54 -5.92 -8.55
CA THR A 153 14.12 -6.82 -9.62
C THR A 153 14.80 -8.18 -9.59
N ASP A 154 15.91 -8.28 -8.88
CA ASP A 154 16.56 -9.56 -8.60
C ASP A 154 15.95 -10.21 -7.35
N PHE A 155 15.69 -11.51 -7.41
CA PHE A 155 15.06 -12.22 -6.30
C PHE A 155 15.98 -12.34 -5.08
N GLN A 156 17.29 -12.43 -5.28
CA GLN A 156 18.25 -12.54 -4.18
C GLN A 156 18.40 -11.21 -3.45
N ASP A 157 18.38 -10.09 -4.18
CA ASP A 157 18.37 -8.75 -3.59
C ASP A 157 17.09 -8.52 -2.79
N PHE A 158 15.94 -8.94 -3.36
CA PHE A 158 14.66 -8.91 -2.66
C PHE A 158 14.69 -9.76 -1.38
N LEU A 159 15.19 -10.99 -1.44
CA LEU A 159 15.30 -11.88 -0.28
C LEU A 159 16.22 -11.30 0.79
N THR A 160 17.30 -10.65 0.39
CA THR A 160 18.21 -9.94 1.31
C THR A 160 17.46 -8.82 2.05
N GLU A 161 16.62 -8.06 1.34
CA GLU A 161 15.79 -7.01 1.95
C GLU A 161 14.73 -7.59 2.90
N VAL A 162 14.08 -8.72 2.53
CA VAL A 162 13.10 -9.42 3.39
C VAL A 162 13.74 -9.88 4.70
N ASN A 163 14.99 -10.31 4.68
CA ASN A 163 15.72 -10.78 5.87
C ASN A 163 16.18 -9.65 6.81
N ARG A 164 16.02 -8.39 6.43
CA ARG A 164 16.30 -7.25 7.32
C ARG A 164 15.24 -7.16 8.42
N GLU A 165 15.66 -7.26 9.66
CA GLU A 165 14.76 -7.26 10.83
C GLU A 165 14.09 -5.89 11.08
N GLU A 166 14.63 -4.81 10.52
CA GLU A 166 14.10 -3.45 10.64
C GLU A 166 12.74 -3.29 9.96
N PHE A 167 12.44 -4.14 8.97
CA PHE A 167 11.20 -4.03 8.22
C PHE A 167 10.15 -5.03 8.71
N ARG A 168 8.96 -4.52 9.00
CA ARG A 168 7.77 -5.35 9.19
C ARG A 168 7.28 -5.92 7.88
N TYR A 169 7.31 -5.11 6.80
CA TYR A 169 6.91 -5.53 5.46
C TYR A 169 7.93 -5.06 4.42
N VAL A 170 8.04 -5.82 3.34
CA VAL A 170 8.87 -5.52 2.19
C VAL A 170 8.03 -5.64 0.93
N VAL A 171 7.98 -4.56 0.13
CA VAL A 171 7.22 -4.54 -1.12
C VAL A 171 8.15 -4.88 -2.28
N PRO A 172 8.03 -6.07 -2.90
CA PRO A 172 8.83 -6.45 -4.05
C PRO A 172 8.55 -5.56 -5.27
N ASP A 173 9.45 -5.59 -6.24
CA ASP A 173 9.08 -5.13 -7.58
C ASP A 173 8.04 -6.10 -8.18
N PHE A 174 7.01 -5.56 -8.83
CA PHE A 174 5.89 -6.35 -9.39
C PHE A 174 6.33 -7.43 -10.38
N ARG A 175 7.51 -7.32 -10.98
CA ARG A 175 8.09 -8.34 -11.86
C ARG A 175 8.46 -9.63 -11.15
N LEU A 176 8.56 -9.61 -9.83
CA LEU A 176 8.80 -10.80 -9.01
C LEU A 176 7.50 -11.52 -8.62
N ASN A 177 6.34 -10.89 -8.81
CA ASN A 177 5.06 -11.41 -8.32
C ASN A 177 4.76 -12.85 -8.72
N LYS A 178 5.10 -13.25 -9.94
CA LYS A 178 4.78 -14.59 -10.49
C LYS A 178 5.96 -15.57 -10.46
N GLN A 179 7.03 -15.30 -9.70
CA GLN A 179 8.14 -16.25 -9.52
C GLN A 179 7.81 -17.34 -8.48
N PHE A 180 6.73 -18.07 -8.70
CA PHE A 180 6.13 -18.99 -7.72
C PHE A 180 7.11 -20.03 -7.20
N GLU A 181 7.95 -20.61 -8.06
CA GLU A 181 8.96 -21.59 -7.65
C GLU A 181 9.91 -21.06 -6.57
N LYS A 182 10.30 -19.79 -6.68
CA LYS A 182 11.18 -19.15 -5.71
C LYS A 182 10.41 -18.68 -4.48
N LEU A 183 9.19 -18.16 -4.68
CA LEU A 183 8.31 -17.69 -3.59
C LEU A 183 7.91 -18.85 -2.67
N ASP A 184 7.69 -20.04 -3.22
CA ASP A 184 7.32 -21.23 -2.44
C ASP A 184 8.42 -21.68 -1.48
N LEU A 185 9.68 -21.48 -1.86
CA LEU A 185 10.85 -21.82 -1.04
C LEU A 185 11.07 -20.89 0.16
N MET A 186 10.37 -19.78 0.25
CA MET A 186 10.48 -18.84 1.37
C MET A 186 9.91 -19.46 2.65
N SER A 187 10.55 -19.19 3.79
CA SER A 187 10.02 -19.56 5.09
C SER A 187 8.72 -18.79 5.40
N GLN A 188 7.87 -19.30 6.31
CA GLN A 188 6.65 -18.59 6.68
C GLN A 188 6.95 -17.20 7.24
N HIS A 189 7.99 -17.05 8.07
CA HIS A 189 8.43 -15.75 8.59
C HIS A 189 8.76 -14.75 7.46
N GLN A 190 9.41 -15.20 6.37
CA GLN A 190 9.67 -14.37 5.20
C GLN A 190 8.38 -14.04 4.44
N LYS A 191 7.49 -15.04 4.23
CA LYS A 191 6.19 -14.86 3.56
C LYS A 191 5.31 -13.83 4.28
N ASP A 192 5.32 -13.83 5.61
CA ASP A 192 4.55 -12.88 6.44
C ASP A 192 5.00 -11.42 6.25
N LYS A 193 6.25 -11.21 5.83
CA LYS A 193 6.82 -9.88 5.55
C LYS A 193 6.59 -9.38 4.12
N VAL A 194 6.21 -10.26 3.18
CA VAL A 194 6.02 -9.86 1.77
C VAL A 194 4.69 -9.16 1.58
N GLU A 195 4.72 -7.95 1.02
CA GLU A 195 3.55 -7.17 0.66
C GLU A 195 3.52 -6.96 -0.86
N PHE A 196 2.76 -7.79 -1.58
CA PHE A 196 2.74 -7.79 -3.05
C PHE A 196 2.01 -6.59 -3.64
N LEU A 197 2.61 -5.91 -4.60
CA LEU A 197 1.98 -4.86 -5.39
C LEU A 197 1.12 -5.49 -6.50
N CYS A 198 -0.22 -5.44 -6.37
CA CYS A 198 -1.14 -6.26 -7.17
C CYS A 198 -1.43 -5.69 -8.56
N ASN A 199 -1.58 -4.37 -8.69
CA ASN A 199 -2.16 -3.71 -9.86
C ASN A 199 -1.24 -2.67 -10.53
N GLU A 200 0.08 -2.89 -10.51
CA GLU A 200 1.03 -2.01 -11.19
C GLU A 200 0.77 -1.97 -12.71
N CYS A 201 0.70 -0.77 -13.26
CA CYS A 201 0.51 -0.56 -14.71
C CYS A 201 1.80 -0.22 -15.45
N CYS A 202 2.91 -0.07 -14.74
CA CYS A 202 4.20 0.18 -15.35
C CYS A 202 4.54 -0.92 -16.36
N TRP A 203 5.06 -0.56 -17.53
CA TRP A 203 5.46 -1.54 -18.51
C TRP A 203 6.41 -2.59 -17.92
N PHE A 204 6.09 -3.87 -18.10
CA PHE A 204 6.85 -4.97 -17.50
C PHE A 204 8.33 -4.96 -17.91
N GLY A 205 8.64 -4.54 -19.15
CA GLY A 205 9.99 -4.38 -19.68
C GLY A 205 10.72 -3.09 -19.30
N CYS A 206 10.12 -2.21 -18.48
CA CYS A 206 10.68 -0.90 -18.14
C CYS A 206 12.01 -1.03 -17.40
N LYS A 207 13.06 -0.40 -17.92
CA LYS A 207 14.40 -0.31 -17.28
C LYS A 207 14.59 1.01 -16.51
N ASP A 208 13.71 1.98 -16.72
CA ASP A 208 13.86 3.35 -16.23
C ASP A 208 12.99 3.65 -15.01
N ARG A 209 12.36 2.62 -14.42
CA ARG A 209 11.46 2.80 -13.28
C ARG A 209 12.13 3.51 -12.09
N LYS A 210 13.40 3.17 -11.81
CA LYS A 210 14.18 3.82 -10.75
C LYS A 210 14.40 5.29 -11.06
N THR A 211 14.82 5.63 -12.28
CA THR A 211 15.01 7.01 -12.75
C THR A 211 13.71 7.81 -12.68
N CYS A 212 12.57 7.18 -13.02
CA CYS A 212 11.26 7.80 -12.86
C CYS A 212 10.99 8.22 -11.41
N TYR A 213 11.25 7.34 -10.43
CA TYR A 213 11.10 7.67 -9.01
C TYR A 213 12.11 8.71 -8.51
N GLU A 214 13.34 8.71 -9.03
CA GLU A 214 14.33 9.74 -8.73
C GLU A 214 13.88 11.11 -9.23
N SER A 215 13.28 11.19 -10.42
CA SER A 215 12.69 12.44 -10.93
C SER A 215 11.59 12.98 -10.01
N VAL A 216 10.72 12.11 -9.51
CA VAL A 216 9.70 12.50 -8.51
C VAL A 216 10.35 12.95 -7.20
N SER A 217 11.40 12.26 -6.73
CA SER A 217 12.13 12.62 -5.52
C SER A 217 12.74 14.02 -5.62
N ARG A 218 13.34 14.37 -6.78
CA ARG A 218 13.88 15.71 -7.05
C ARG A 218 12.80 16.78 -7.00
N LYS A 219 11.64 16.53 -7.64
CA LYS A 219 10.50 17.45 -7.59
C LYS A 219 10.04 17.72 -6.15
N ASN A 220 9.98 16.68 -5.32
CA ASN A 220 9.59 16.82 -3.91
C ASN A 220 10.62 17.58 -3.07
N LEU A 221 11.89 17.60 -3.50
CA LEU A 221 12.93 18.45 -2.91
C LEU A 221 12.91 19.89 -3.44
N GLY A 222 12.00 20.23 -4.35
CA GLY A 222 11.91 21.56 -4.96
C GLY A 222 12.95 21.84 -6.04
N GLU A 223 13.62 20.79 -6.53
CA GLU A 223 14.60 20.94 -7.63
C GLU A 223 13.86 21.15 -8.95
N ALA A 224 14.40 22.08 -9.78
CA ALA A 224 13.97 22.24 -11.16
C ALA A 224 14.51 21.08 -12.01
N VAL A 225 13.64 20.13 -12.35
CA VAL A 225 14.00 18.97 -13.18
C VAL A 225 13.17 18.94 -14.46
N PRO A 226 13.76 18.50 -15.60
CA PRO A 226 12.98 18.23 -16.80
C PRO A 226 11.86 17.23 -16.52
N GLU A 227 10.77 17.34 -17.25
CA GLU A 227 9.70 16.35 -17.18
C GLU A 227 10.24 14.97 -17.59
N PHE A 228 9.96 13.97 -16.77
CA PHE A 228 10.34 12.59 -17.10
C PHE A 228 9.36 12.04 -18.15
N HIS A 229 9.88 11.67 -19.30
CA HIS A 229 9.13 11.00 -20.35
C HIS A 229 9.20 9.48 -20.17
N CYS A 230 8.03 8.85 -20.10
CA CYS A 230 7.95 7.39 -19.98
C CYS A 230 8.45 6.73 -21.26
N THR A 231 9.32 5.73 -21.11
CA THR A 231 9.93 4.96 -22.22
C THR A 231 9.11 3.73 -22.61
N SER A 232 7.89 3.56 -22.05
CA SER A 232 7.00 2.49 -22.45
C SER A 232 6.54 2.64 -23.90
N PRO A 233 6.21 1.52 -24.61
CA PRO A 233 5.79 1.56 -26.01
C PRO A 233 4.58 2.46 -26.29
N ASP A 234 3.74 2.70 -25.28
CA ASP A 234 2.57 3.56 -25.32
C ASP A 234 2.81 4.97 -24.75
N GLY A 235 4.07 5.35 -24.54
CA GLY A 235 4.44 6.65 -24.01
C GLY A 235 4.00 6.92 -22.56
N GLY A 236 3.51 5.89 -21.86
CA GLY A 236 2.96 6.05 -20.51
C GLY A 236 1.57 6.67 -20.50
N ASP A 237 0.83 6.52 -21.59
CA ASP A 237 -0.51 7.05 -21.79
C ASP A 237 -1.48 6.47 -20.74
N GLY A 238 -1.83 7.28 -19.77
CA GLY A 238 -2.79 7.11 -18.70
C GLY A 238 -2.94 5.71 -18.06
N TYR A 239 -3.19 5.67 -16.75
CA TYR A 239 -3.53 4.42 -16.09
C TYR A 239 -4.94 3.97 -16.50
N ARG A 240 -5.07 2.69 -16.85
CA ARG A 240 -6.37 2.01 -17.02
C ARG A 240 -6.33 0.68 -16.28
N PHE A 241 -7.40 0.36 -15.55
CA PHE A 241 -7.44 -0.89 -14.79
C PHE A 241 -7.42 -2.13 -15.70
N SER A 242 -8.13 -2.07 -16.83
CA SER A 242 -8.08 -3.12 -17.87
C SER A 242 -6.66 -3.38 -18.37
N LYS A 243 -5.88 -2.31 -18.56
CA LYS A 243 -4.48 -2.40 -18.98
C LYS A 243 -3.59 -2.99 -17.87
N ALA A 244 -3.85 -2.64 -16.60
CA ALA A 244 -3.13 -3.26 -15.48
C ALA A 244 -3.38 -4.77 -15.40
N MET A 245 -4.60 -5.23 -15.72
CA MET A 245 -4.94 -6.66 -15.75
C MET A 245 -4.17 -7.45 -16.83
N GLU A 246 -3.71 -6.79 -17.88
CA GLU A 246 -2.89 -7.40 -18.94
C GLU A 246 -1.41 -7.49 -18.55
N ASN A 247 -0.99 -6.83 -17.47
CA ASN A 247 0.40 -6.85 -17.02
C ASN A 247 0.79 -8.25 -16.53
N PRO A 248 1.91 -8.84 -16.99
CA PRO A 248 2.35 -10.15 -16.49
C PRO A 248 2.55 -10.24 -14.98
N GLY A 249 2.80 -9.12 -14.30
CA GLY A 249 2.93 -9.04 -12.85
C GLY A 249 1.61 -8.81 -12.10
N PHE A 250 0.48 -8.67 -12.80
CA PHE A 250 -0.84 -8.46 -12.17
C PHE A 250 -1.23 -9.64 -11.29
N ILE A 251 -1.78 -9.33 -10.09
CA ILE A 251 -2.31 -10.33 -9.17
C ILE A 251 -3.83 -10.13 -9.10
N SER A 252 -4.58 -11.11 -9.60
CA SER A 252 -6.04 -11.11 -9.55
C SER A 252 -6.58 -11.55 -8.19
N VAL A 253 -7.87 -11.34 -7.96
CA VAL A 253 -8.59 -11.89 -6.79
C VAL A 253 -8.48 -13.41 -6.75
N ASP A 254 -8.62 -14.07 -7.89
CA ASP A 254 -8.50 -15.52 -8.02
C ASP A 254 -7.08 -15.99 -7.69
N ASP A 255 -6.04 -15.27 -8.13
CA ASP A 255 -4.67 -15.57 -7.75
C ASP A 255 -4.48 -15.47 -6.22
N ILE A 256 -5.00 -14.40 -5.60
CA ILE A 256 -4.91 -14.21 -4.14
C ILE A 256 -5.52 -15.40 -3.42
N GLN A 257 -6.75 -15.75 -3.76
CA GLN A 257 -7.51 -16.79 -3.08
C GLN A 257 -6.95 -18.19 -3.34
N ASN A 258 -6.56 -18.49 -4.59
CA ASN A 258 -6.27 -19.86 -5.02
C ASN A 258 -4.77 -20.17 -5.10
N ILE A 259 -3.89 -19.16 -5.07
CA ILE A 259 -2.44 -19.36 -5.18
C ILE A 259 -1.72 -18.76 -3.96
N TYR A 260 -1.81 -17.43 -3.75
CA TYR A 260 -0.98 -16.77 -2.74
C TYR A 260 -1.36 -17.15 -1.31
N MET A 261 -2.65 -17.14 -0.98
CA MET A 261 -3.11 -17.53 0.37
C MET A 261 -2.79 -18.99 0.69
N PRO A 262 -3.02 -19.98 -0.20
CA PRO A 262 -2.57 -21.37 0.01
C PRO A 262 -1.05 -21.51 0.14
N MET A 263 -0.25 -20.67 -0.52
CA MET A 263 1.20 -20.62 -0.36
C MET A 263 1.64 -20.00 0.98
N GLY A 264 0.73 -19.41 1.76
CA GLY A 264 1.02 -18.80 3.06
C GLY A 264 1.27 -17.30 3.03
N PHE A 265 1.01 -16.60 1.90
CA PHE A 265 1.09 -15.14 1.82
C PHE A 265 -0.23 -14.48 2.22
N SER A 266 -0.15 -13.31 2.85
CA SER A 266 -1.33 -12.63 3.39
C SER A 266 -1.39 -11.13 3.13
N ASN A 267 -0.34 -10.48 2.60
CA ASN A 267 -0.32 -9.02 2.48
C ASN A 267 -0.29 -8.58 1.01
N PHE A 268 -1.27 -7.76 0.62
CA PHE A 268 -1.51 -7.34 -0.76
C PHE A 268 -1.69 -5.83 -0.83
N LYS A 269 -0.84 -5.17 -1.63
CA LYS A 269 -0.83 -3.72 -1.79
C LYS A 269 -1.53 -3.33 -3.08
N ILE A 270 -2.44 -2.38 -2.97
CA ILE A 270 -3.09 -1.74 -4.11
C ILE A 270 -2.40 -0.40 -4.34
N GLU A 271 -1.92 -0.14 -5.55
CA GLU A 271 -1.39 1.16 -5.90
C GLU A 271 -2.50 2.11 -6.35
N GLY A 272 -2.19 3.43 -6.44
CA GLY A 272 -3.10 4.34 -7.08
C GLY A 272 -3.17 5.75 -6.48
N ARG A 273 -2.24 6.17 -5.64
CA ARG A 273 -2.25 7.50 -4.99
C ARG A 273 -2.45 8.68 -5.95
N GLY A 274 -2.03 8.55 -7.21
CA GLY A 274 -2.18 9.58 -8.24
C GLY A 274 -3.35 9.36 -9.20
N LEU A 275 -4.27 8.42 -8.94
CA LEU A 275 -5.24 7.96 -9.95
C LEU A 275 -6.67 8.53 -9.78
N GLY A 276 -6.96 9.17 -8.63
CA GLY A 276 -8.29 9.67 -8.31
C GLY A 276 -9.20 8.66 -7.61
N SER A 277 -10.14 9.17 -6.80
CA SER A 277 -11.01 8.38 -5.93
C SER A 277 -11.93 7.43 -6.70
N ALA A 278 -12.41 7.81 -7.88
CA ALA A 278 -13.27 6.96 -8.71
C ALA A 278 -12.58 5.66 -9.12
N LEU A 279 -11.30 5.73 -9.54
CA LEU A 279 -10.56 4.54 -9.94
C LEU A 279 -10.16 3.69 -8.71
N ILE A 280 -9.89 4.33 -7.58
CA ILE A 280 -9.65 3.60 -6.33
C ILE A 280 -10.91 2.85 -5.89
N LEU A 281 -12.08 3.44 -6.03
CA LEU A 281 -13.34 2.73 -5.77
C LEU A 281 -13.45 1.47 -6.63
N GLU A 282 -13.12 1.53 -7.93
CA GLU A 282 -13.15 0.33 -8.80
C GLU A 282 -12.17 -0.75 -8.31
N PHE A 283 -11.01 -0.38 -7.72
CA PHE A 283 -10.13 -1.36 -7.11
C PHE A 283 -10.74 -1.98 -5.84
N LEU A 284 -11.37 -1.17 -4.97
CA LEU A 284 -12.06 -1.67 -3.78
C LEU A 284 -13.19 -2.64 -4.17
N LEU A 285 -13.94 -2.32 -5.22
CA LEU A 285 -14.97 -3.19 -5.76
C LEU A 285 -14.38 -4.50 -6.29
N TYR A 286 -13.31 -4.42 -7.07
CA TYR A 286 -12.69 -5.61 -7.66
C TYR A 286 -12.04 -6.53 -6.62
N TYR A 287 -11.23 -5.96 -5.71
CA TYR A 287 -10.43 -6.78 -4.79
C TYR A 287 -11.15 -7.22 -3.52
N MET A 288 -12.15 -6.47 -3.08
CA MET A 288 -12.74 -6.66 -1.75
C MET A 288 -14.21 -7.04 -1.78
N THR A 289 -14.96 -6.64 -2.82
CA THR A 289 -16.41 -6.79 -2.90
C THR A 289 -16.80 -8.04 -3.68
N LYS A 290 -17.69 -8.85 -3.15
CA LYS A 290 -18.25 -10.01 -3.84
C LYS A 290 -18.95 -9.56 -5.15
N PRO A 291 -18.79 -10.29 -6.26
CA PRO A 291 -19.27 -9.85 -7.58
C PRO A 291 -20.74 -9.44 -7.61
N GLU A 292 -21.60 -10.17 -6.90
CA GLU A 292 -23.05 -9.91 -6.81
C GLU A 292 -23.41 -8.60 -6.11
N TYR A 293 -22.51 -8.03 -5.30
CA TYR A 293 -22.72 -6.78 -4.58
C TYR A 293 -21.97 -5.59 -5.17
N GLN A 294 -21.13 -5.76 -6.20
CA GLN A 294 -20.32 -4.66 -6.74
C GLN A 294 -21.15 -3.49 -7.24
N LEU A 295 -22.28 -3.77 -7.92
CA LEU A 295 -23.17 -2.71 -8.38
C LEU A 295 -23.80 -1.99 -7.17
N HIS A 296 -24.29 -2.74 -6.20
CA HIS A 296 -24.93 -2.19 -5.01
C HIS A 296 -23.97 -1.30 -4.20
N VAL A 297 -22.74 -1.77 -3.92
CA VAL A 297 -21.72 -0.98 -3.22
C VAL A 297 -21.36 0.29 -4.00
N ARG A 298 -21.29 0.22 -5.34
CA ARG A 298 -21.04 1.38 -6.18
C ARG A 298 -22.19 2.40 -6.08
N GLU A 299 -23.43 1.95 -6.12
CA GLU A 299 -24.62 2.80 -5.97
C GLU A 299 -24.64 3.49 -4.62
N GLU A 300 -24.43 2.78 -3.51
CA GLU A 300 -24.35 3.33 -2.16
C GLU A 300 -23.31 4.45 -2.05
N ILE A 301 -22.15 4.30 -2.70
CA ILE A 301 -21.08 5.29 -2.63
C ILE A 301 -21.35 6.45 -3.59
N TYR A 302 -21.71 6.19 -4.85
CA TYR A 302 -21.88 7.25 -5.84
C TYR A 302 -23.21 7.98 -5.74
N LEU A 303 -24.32 7.26 -5.58
CA LEU A 303 -25.64 7.88 -5.62
C LEU A 303 -25.99 8.54 -4.29
N ASP A 304 -25.69 7.90 -3.18
CA ASP A 304 -26.12 8.37 -1.89
C ASP A 304 -25.13 9.34 -1.22
N ASN A 305 -23.86 9.34 -1.62
CA ASN A 305 -22.81 10.05 -0.90
C ASN A 305 -21.88 10.91 -1.75
N MET A 306 -21.75 10.65 -3.04
CA MET A 306 -20.79 11.39 -3.90
C MET A 306 -21.46 12.25 -4.97
N LEU A 307 -22.72 12.02 -5.34
CA LEU A 307 -23.42 12.83 -6.34
C LEU A 307 -23.88 14.19 -5.80
N ASP A 308 -24.03 14.34 -4.50
CA ASP A 308 -24.29 15.64 -3.88
C ASP A 308 -23.07 16.59 -3.87
N LEU A 309 -21.96 16.17 -4.44
CA LEU A 309 -20.72 16.95 -4.56
C LEU A 309 -20.59 17.70 -5.92
N PHE A 310 -21.61 17.65 -6.79
CA PHE A 310 -21.62 18.32 -8.08
C PHE A 310 -22.72 19.37 -8.21
#